data_2320a12ecbef68a7564ddc5c5bd2338f
#
_entry.id   2320a12ecbef68a7564ddc5c5bd2338f
#
_cell.length_a   1.000
_cell.length_b   1.000
_cell.length_c   1.000
_cell.angle_alpha   90.00
_cell.angle_beta   90.00
_cell.angle_gamma   90.00
#
_symmetry.space_group_name_H-M   'P 1'
#
loop_
_entity.id
_entity.type
_entity.pdbx_description
1 polymer ?
#
loop_
_entity_poly.entity_id
_entity_poly.type
_entity_poly.pdbx_seq_one_letter_code
_entity_poly.pdbx_strand_id
1 'polypeptide(L)'
;TDGFIQTFKMSKDGKTIQKIKEVEHDTNNGDMHEIIRHNENTFIVVYRDNNGDGFLKTFNISADGNTISEIAKLEYNTASGNWPSIKRVDHDTYLLAYTYSSNYGYLQTFDISADGKTITKIKEYRHESSWMGYNTLLQLSPNYFALSNRGLRNHSNAGAKYGNWIKTYKVSDDGATITRITSLNHAPSSNSNYGYYNHFAKLDSDSYALMTHSYDSQETGSQWKGVLKTFTIAQDGSSIKQESVQKFFDEEQSGSDGDQTYLLLVNSDN
;
A
#
# COMPACT_ATOMS: atom_id res chain seq x y z
N THR A 1 -20.49 -4.33 -4.37
CA THR A 1 -20.62 -3.64 -3.05
C THR A 1 -20.14 -2.22 -3.18
N ASP A 2 -20.99 -1.27 -2.79
CA ASP A 2 -20.74 0.15 -2.92
C ASP A 2 -19.60 0.61 -2.01
N GLY A 3 -18.90 1.70 -2.36
CA GLY A 3 -17.81 2.26 -1.57
C GLY A 3 -18.31 3.29 -0.56
N PHE A 4 -17.99 3.14 0.73
CA PHE A 4 -18.42 4.04 1.80
C PHE A 4 -17.25 4.66 2.57
N ILE A 5 -17.42 5.92 2.98
CA ILE A 5 -16.60 6.59 3.99
C ILE A 5 -17.44 6.75 5.24
N GLN A 6 -16.90 6.36 6.38
CA GLN A 6 -17.55 6.43 7.66
C GLN A 6 -16.68 7.16 8.69
N THR A 7 -17.32 7.95 9.57
CA THR A 7 -16.67 8.56 10.73
C THR A 7 -17.20 7.96 12.01
N PHE A 8 -16.30 7.79 12.98
CA PHE A 8 -16.61 7.20 14.28
C PHE A 8 -16.06 8.06 15.41
N LYS A 9 -16.79 8.07 16.53
CA LYS A 9 -16.31 8.59 17.81
C LYS A 9 -15.98 7.42 18.71
N MET A 10 -14.77 7.43 19.26
CA MET A 10 -14.35 6.49 20.30
C MET A 10 -14.21 7.21 21.64
N SER A 11 -14.59 6.53 22.74
CA SER A 11 -14.27 7.00 24.09
C SER A 11 -12.77 6.91 24.34
N LYS A 12 -12.23 7.76 25.23
CA LYS A 12 -10.78 7.78 25.58
C LYS A 12 -10.29 6.44 26.13
N ASP A 13 -11.17 5.69 26.80
CA ASP A 13 -10.87 4.38 27.39
C ASP A 13 -11.10 3.21 26.40
N GLY A 14 -11.44 3.52 25.14
CA GLY A 14 -11.65 2.54 24.08
C GLY A 14 -12.92 1.67 24.22
N LYS A 15 -13.76 1.90 25.26
CA LYS A 15 -14.89 1.02 25.56
C LYS A 15 -16.12 1.24 24.72
N THR A 16 -16.24 2.41 24.08
CA THR A 16 -17.40 2.72 23.22
C THR A 16 -16.94 3.23 21.86
N ILE A 17 -17.63 2.77 20.83
CA ILE A 17 -17.50 3.22 19.45
C ILE A 17 -18.89 3.59 18.96
N GLN A 18 -19.03 4.79 18.42
CA GLN A 18 -20.28 5.28 17.84
C GLN A 18 -20.04 5.76 16.41
N LYS A 19 -20.79 5.24 15.44
CA LYS A 19 -20.82 5.79 14.08
C LYS A 19 -21.46 7.17 14.11
N ILE A 20 -20.79 8.17 13.52
CA ILE A 20 -21.28 9.55 13.43
C ILE A 20 -21.95 9.78 12.08
N LYS A 21 -21.22 9.52 11.00
CA LYS A 21 -21.63 9.79 9.62
C LYS A 21 -21.19 8.69 8.69
N GLU A 22 -21.97 8.51 7.63
CA GLU A 22 -21.66 7.64 6.49
C GLU A 22 -22.02 8.36 5.20
N VAL A 23 -21.17 8.26 4.20
CA VAL A 23 -21.39 8.75 2.85
C VAL A 23 -20.91 7.71 1.86
N GLU A 24 -21.80 7.38 0.92
CA GLU A 24 -21.45 6.58 -0.24
C GLU A 24 -20.63 7.45 -1.20
N HIS A 25 -19.40 7.03 -1.49
CA HIS A 25 -18.51 7.75 -2.41
C HIS A 25 -18.41 7.08 -3.77
N ASP A 26 -18.88 5.85 -3.88
CA ASP A 26 -18.95 5.11 -5.15
C ASP A 26 -20.11 4.15 -5.14
N THR A 27 -21.02 4.28 -6.13
CA THR A 27 -22.21 3.44 -6.33
C THR A 27 -21.95 2.19 -7.16
N ASN A 28 -20.72 2.07 -7.70
CA ASN A 28 -20.32 1.00 -8.61
C ASN A 28 -19.21 0.10 -8.06
N ASN A 29 -19.23 -0.20 -6.77
CA ASN A 29 -18.25 -1.06 -6.12
C ASN A 29 -16.86 -0.41 -5.93
N GLY A 30 -16.69 0.30 -4.83
CA GLY A 30 -15.35 0.71 -4.38
C GLY A 30 -14.62 -0.44 -3.69
N ASP A 31 -13.41 -0.77 -4.13
CA ASP A 31 -12.57 -1.86 -3.62
C ASP A 31 -11.12 -1.41 -3.41
N MET A 32 -10.36 -2.14 -2.58
CA MET A 32 -8.92 -1.90 -2.34
C MET A 32 -8.60 -0.47 -1.89
N HIS A 33 -9.32 0.06 -0.91
CA HIS A 33 -9.17 1.44 -0.44
C HIS A 33 -7.91 1.68 0.39
N GLU A 34 -7.25 2.82 0.17
CA GLU A 34 -6.38 3.45 1.16
C GLU A 34 -6.80 4.90 1.36
N ILE A 35 -6.80 5.36 2.62
CA ILE A 35 -7.09 6.74 3.01
C ILE A 35 -5.89 7.34 3.72
N ILE A 36 -5.52 8.57 3.33
CA ILE A 36 -4.50 9.34 4.01
C ILE A 36 -4.97 10.77 4.26
N ARG A 37 -4.38 11.43 5.26
CA ARG A 37 -4.68 12.82 5.59
C ARG A 37 -3.85 13.76 4.73
N HIS A 38 -4.51 14.72 4.05
CA HIS A 38 -3.86 15.80 3.31
C HIS A 38 -3.54 16.99 4.22
N ASN A 39 -4.56 17.50 4.93
CA ASN A 39 -4.42 18.57 5.92
C ASN A 39 -5.41 18.37 7.06
N GLU A 40 -5.72 19.42 7.83
CA GLU A 40 -6.55 19.31 9.03
C GLU A 40 -7.92 18.64 8.75
N ASN A 41 -8.58 19.04 7.66
CA ASN A 41 -9.93 18.59 7.33
C ASN A 41 -10.02 17.92 5.95
N THR A 42 -8.93 17.86 5.19
CA THR A 42 -8.91 17.24 3.86
C THR A 42 -8.24 15.88 3.90
N PHE A 43 -8.89 14.89 3.29
CA PHE A 43 -8.42 13.51 3.18
C PHE A 43 -8.38 13.09 1.72
N ILE A 44 -7.43 12.20 1.39
CA ILE A 44 -7.28 11.60 0.08
C ILE A 44 -7.68 10.14 0.21
N VAL A 45 -8.52 9.67 -0.71
CA VAL A 45 -8.92 8.26 -0.83
C VAL A 45 -8.50 7.79 -2.21
N VAL A 46 -7.75 6.69 -2.25
CA VAL A 46 -7.46 5.96 -3.48
C VAL A 46 -8.18 4.63 -3.45
N TYR A 47 -8.72 4.21 -4.58
CA TYR A 47 -9.47 2.96 -4.66
C TYR A 47 -9.60 2.49 -6.12
N ARG A 48 -10.13 1.31 -6.30
CA ARG A 48 -10.51 0.73 -7.58
C ARG A 48 -12.05 0.58 -7.63
N ASP A 49 -12.66 0.90 -8.78
CA ASP A 49 -14.09 0.65 -9.01
C ASP A 49 -14.38 -0.74 -9.59
N ASN A 50 -15.65 -1.01 -9.90
CA ASN A 50 -16.11 -2.29 -10.46
C ASN A 50 -15.59 -2.58 -11.89
N ASN A 51 -15.30 -1.54 -12.67
CA ASN A 51 -14.73 -1.68 -14.00
C ASN A 51 -13.22 -1.97 -13.96
N GLY A 52 -12.63 -1.85 -12.79
CA GLY A 52 -11.20 -1.96 -12.57
C GLY A 52 -10.49 -0.62 -12.59
N ASP A 53 -11.19 0.48 -12.86
CA ASP A 53 -10.60 1.81 -12.98
C ASP A 53 -10.09 2.32 -11.64
N GLY A 54 -8.96 3.02 -11.66
CA GLY A 54 -8.33 3.55 -10.46
C GLY A 54 -8.69 5.00 -10.23
N PHE A 55 -9.16 5.33 -9.02
CA PHE A 55 -9.58 6.68 -8.64
C PHE A 55 -8.80 7.23 -7.45
N LEU A 56 -8.53 8.52 -7.51
CA LEU A 56 -8.07 9.35 -6.40
C LEU A 56 -9.13 10.43 -6.17
N LYS A 57 -9.67 10.47 -4.96
CA LYS A 57 -10.64 11.49 -4.54
C LYS A 57 -10.15 12.25 -3.32
N THR A 58 -10.50 13.52 -3.24
CA THR A 58 -10.31 14.33 -2.04
C THR A 58 -11.64 14.59 -1.36
N PHE A 59 -11.63 14.57 -0.03
CA PHE A 59 -12.81 14.78 0.80
C PHE A 59 -12.54 15.81 1.89
N ASN A 60 -13.50 16.68 2.15
CA ASN A 60 -13.54 17.45 3.38
C ASN A 60 -14.30 16.64 4.44
N ILE A 61 -13.67 16.44 5.61
CA ILE A 61 -14.30 15.81 6.78
C ILE A 61 -14.16 16.79 7.94
N SER A 62 -15.29 17.24 8.50
CA SER A 62 -15.27 18.17 9.63
C SER A 62 -14.61 17.53 10.86
N ALA A 63 -14.00 18.35 11.73
CA ALA A 63 -13.30 17.88 12.92
C ALA A 63 -14.19 17.07 13.89
N ASP A 64 -15.50 17.32 13.91
CA ASP A 64 -16.49 16.58 14.69
C ASP A 64 -16.99 15.31 13.96
N GLY A 65 -16.58 15.10 12.72
CA GLY A 65 -16.97 13.97 11.88
C GLY A 65 -18.40 14.01 11.32
N ASN A 66 -19.16 15.09 11.56
CA ASN A 66 -20.57 15.18 11.15
C ASN A 66 -20.76 15.48 9.67
N THR A 67 -19.74 16.03 9.00
CA THR A 67 -19.78 16.36 7.58
C THR A 67 -18.70 15.61 6.83
N ILE A 68 -19.08 14.95 5.75
CA ILE A 68 -18.20 14.34 4.76
C ILE A 68 -18.66 14.82 3.39
N SER A 69 -17.80 15.48 2.63
CA SER A 69 -18.11 15.97 1.29
C SER A 69 -16.95 15.74 0.34
N GLU A 70 -17.25 15.23 -0.84
CA GLU A 70 -16.25 15.11 -1.93
C GLU A 70 -15.89 16.51 -2.42
N ILE A 71 -14.57 16.75 -2.62
CA ILE A 71 -14.03 18.01 -3.12
C ILE A 71 -13.66 17.86 -4.59
N ALA A 72 -12.86 16.84 -4.93
CA ALA A 72 -12.39 16.59 -6.28
C ALA A 72 -12.19 15.11 -6.53
N LYS A 73 -12.17 14.72 -7.81
CA LYS A 73 -11.96 13.37 -8.30
C LYS A 73 -10.99 13.38 -9.48
N LEU A 74 -10.04 12.47 -9.48
CA LEU A 74 -9.19 12.15 -10.62
C LEU A 74 -9.21 10.65 -10.86
N GLU A 75 -9.41 10.24 -12.10
CA GLU A 75 -9.17 8.87 -12.54
C GLU A 75 -7.70 8.73 -12.91
N TYR A 76 -6.92 8.00 -12.07
CA TYR A 76 -5.49 7.85 -12.31
C TYR A 76 -5.18 6.74 -13.32
N ASN A 77 -6.12 5.81 -13.53
CA ASN A 77 -6.03 4.75 -14.53
C ASN A 77 -7.41 4.30 -14.99
N THR A 78 -7.63 4.23 -16.32
CA THR A 78 -8.90 3.93 -17.00
C THR A 78 -9.12 2.46 -17.31
N ALA A 79 -8.26 1.56 -16.83
CA ALA A 79 -8.37 0.14 -17.20
C ALA A 79 -8.03 -0.81 -16.05
N SER A 80 -7.18 -0.41 -15.09
CA SER A 80 -6.85 -1.27 -13.95
C SER A 80 -6.06 -0.51 -12.88
N GLY A 81 -6.68 -0.20 -11.76
CA GLY A 81 -6.08 0.46 -10.60
C GLY A 81 -5.92 -0.46 -9.41
N ASN A 82 -5.39 -1.71 -9.60
CA ASN A 82 -5.36 -2.72 -8.56
C ASN A 82 -4.33 -2.41 -7.46
N TRP A 83 -4.67 -2.77 -6.22
CA TRP A 83 -3.81 -2.67 -5.03
C TRP A 83 -3.11 -1.31 -4.91
N PRO A 84 -3.87 -0.21 -4.93
CA PRO A 84 -3.29 1.12 -4.77
C PRO A 84 -2.71 1.27 -3.36
N SER A 85 -1.57 1.95 -3.28
CA SER A 85 -0.98 2.39 -2.02
C SER A 85 -0.38 3.77 -2.19
N ILE A 86 -0.73 4.73 -1.32
CA ILE A 86 -0.37 6.13 -1.45
C ILE A 86 0.38 6.63 -0.22
N LYS A 87 1.43 7.44 -0.44
CA LYS A 87 2.17 8.13 0.61
C LYS A 87 2.46 9.57 0.20
N ARG A 88 2.59 10.43 1.19
CA ARG A 88 3.01 11.81 0.99
C ARG A 88 4.51 11.87 0.70
N VAL A 89 4.92 12.65 -0.29
CA VAL A 89 6.32 12.96 -0.57
C VAL A 89 6.76 14.17 0.24
N ASP A 90 6.04 15.28 0.08
CA ASP A 90 6.24 16.53 0.81
C ASP A 90 4.90 17.21 1.15
N HIS A 91 4.81 18.54 1.11
CA HIS A 91 3.63 19.31 1.53
C HIS A 91 2.37 18.97 0.71
N ASP A 92 2.48 18.89 -0.61
CA ASP A 92 1.40 18.76 -1.59
C ASP A 92 1.61 17.65 -2.62
N THR A 93 2.82 17.08 -2.68
CA THR A 93 3.19 15.99 -3.58
C THR A 93 2.93 14.62 -2.95
N TYR A 94 2.37 13.70 -3.73
CA TYR A 94 2.03 12.33 -3.32
C TYR A 94 2.60 11.30 -4.29
N LEU A 95 3.00 10.16 -3.76
CA LEU A 95 3.43 8.98 -4.49
C LEU A 95 2.38 7.88 -4.35
N LEU A 96 1.83 7.41 -5.48
CA LEU A 96 0.90 6.29 -5.59
C LEU A 96 1.61 5.12 -6.27
N ALA A 97 1.53 3.94 -5.65
CA ALA A 97 1.85 2.67 -6.29
C ALA A 97 0.57 1.93 -6.66
N TYR A 98 0.50 1.33 -7.83
CA TYR A 98 -0.61 0.47 -8.23
C TYR A 98 -0.19 -0.56 -9.26
N THR A 99 -1.07 -1.53 -9.53
CA THR A 99 -0.87 -2.56 -10.54
C THR A 99 -1.87 -2.41 -11.67
N TYR A 100 -1.34 -2.34 -12.89
CA TYR A 100 -2.13 -2.31 -14.11
C TYR A 100 -2.33 -3.73 -14.64
N SER A 101 -3.60 -4.14 -14.80
CA SER A 101 -4.00 -5.40 -15.47
C SER A 101 -3.25 -6.65 -14.97
N SER A 102 -2.94 -6.71 -13.67
CA SER A 102 -2.18 -7.79 -13.01
C SER A 102 -0.78 -8.07 -13.58
N ASN A 103 -0.28 -7.22 -14.50
CA ASN A 103 0.97 -7.47 -15.20
C ASN A 103 2.04 -6.40 -15.04
N TYR A 104 1.68 -5.16 -14.74
CA TYR A 104 2.64 -4.06 -14.71
C TYR A 104 2.53 -3.28 -13.41
N GLY A 105 3.65 -2.96 -12.81
CA GLY A 105 3.71 -2.09 -11.65
C GLY A 105 4.02 -0.65 -12.04
N TYR A 106 3.22 0.27 -11.54
CA TYR A 106 3.39 1.69 -11.76
C TYR A 106 3.56 2.44 -10.45
N LEU A 107 4.37 3.48 -10.50
CA LEU A 107 4.44 4.57 -9.56
C LEU A 107 3.97 5.84 -10.26
N GLN A 108 3.07 6.58 -9.65
CA GLN A 108 2.63 7.90 -10.14
C GLN A 108 2.81 8.93 -9.05
N THR A 109 3.18 10.14 -9.44
CA THR A 109 3.19 11.28 -8.54
C THR A 109 2.11 12.28 -8.90
N PHE A 110 1.55 12.90 -7.87
CA PHE A 110 0.48 13.88 -7.97
C PHE A 110 0.79 15.09 -7.12
N ASP A 111 0.43 16.26 -7.61
CA ASP A 111 0.27 17.48 -6.84
C ASP A 111 -1.21 17.66 -6.48
N ILE A 112 -1.49 17.99 -5.22
CA ILE A 112 -2.83 18.25 -4.72
C ILE A 112 -2.83 19.61 -4.02
N SER A 113 -3.61 20.55 -4.57
CA SER A 113 -3.69 21.92 -4.01
C SER A 113 -4.10 21.90 -2.53
N ALA A 114 -3.68 22.91 -1.77
CA ALA A 114 -3.92 22.99 -0.32
C ALA A 114 -5.41 22.91 0.06
N ASP A 115 -6.33 23.35 -0.82
CA ASP A 115 -7.78 23.23 -0.62
C ASP A 115 -8.36 21.91 -1.15
N GLY A 116 -7.54 21.03 -1.70
CA GLY A 116 -7.91 19.73 -2.24
C GLY A 116 -8.67 19.76 -3.57
N LYS A 117 -8.89 20.95 -4.18
CA LYS A 117 -9.74 21.07 -5.38
C LYS A 117 -9.07 20.71 -6.68
N THR A 118 -7.75 20.83 -6.73
CA THR A 118 -6.97 20.51 -7.93
C THR A 118 -6.09 19.30 -7.64
N ILE A 119 -6.18 18.29 -8.50
CA ILE A 119 -5.36 17.10 -8.47
C ILE A 119 -4.67 17.01 -9.83
N THR A 120 -3.35 17.12 -9.86
CA THR A 120 -2.55 17.11 -11.09
C THR A 120 -1.60 15.94 -11.09
N LYS A 121 -1.68 15.07 -12.10
CA LYS A 121 -0.67 14.03 -12.31
C LYS A 121 0.61 14.66 -12.82
N ILE A 122 1.74 14.42 -12.12
CA ILE A 122 3.06 14.96 -12.49
C ILE A 122 3.83 13.94 -13.32
N LYS A 123 3.99 12.73 -12.81
CA LYS A 123 4.85 11.70 -13.40
C LYS A 123 4.20 10.33 -13.32
N GLU A 124 4.49 9.52 -14.33
CA GLU A 124 4.25 8.09 -14.32
C GLU A 124 5.56 7.35 -14.58
N TYR A 125 5.83 6.32 -13.79
CA TYR A 125 7.01 5.50 -13.88
C TYR A 125 6.62 4.02 -13.78
N ARG A 126 6.84 3.26 -14.86
CA ARG A 126 6.66 1.81 -14.82
C ARG A 126 7.88 1.17 -14.18
N HIS A 127 7.71 0.67 -12.97
CA HIS A 127 8.79 0.06 -12.21
C HIS A 127 8.89 -1.46 -12.37
N GLU A 128 7.85 -2.08 -12.94
CA GLU A 128 7.82 -3.52 -13.19
C GLU A 128 7.06 -3.81 -14.49
N SER A 129 7.58 -4.79 -15.26
CA SER A 129 7.02 -5.22 -16.55
C SER A 129 6.45 -6.64 -16.52
N SER A 130 6.32 -7.22 -15.34
CA SER A 130 5.77 -8.57 -15.14
C SER A 130 4.71 -8.57 -14.05
N TRP A 131 3.98 -9.66 -13.94
CA TRP A 131 2.91 -9.83 -12.96
C TRP A 131 3.35 -9.41 -11.57
N MET A 132 2.54 -8.55 -10.96
CA MET A 132 2.73 -8.10 -9.59
C MET A 132 1.39 -7.77 -8.92
N GLY A 133 1.43 -7.59 -7.62
CA GLY A 133 0.25 -7.19 -6.85
C GLY A 133 0.59 -6.94 -5.38
N TYR A 134 -0.44 -6.59 -4.61
CA TYR A 134 -0.35 -6.39 -3.15
C TYR A 134 0.71 -5.36 -2.78
N ASN A 135 0.63 -4.18 -3.40
CA ASN A 135 1.55 -3.09 -3.16
C ASN A 135 1.35 -2.50 -1.77
N THR A 136 2.44 -2.23 -1.08
CA THR A 136 2.44 -1.43 0.14
C THR A 136 3.63 -0.48 0.13
N LEU A 137 3.34 0.82 0.10
CA LEU A 137 4.34 1.88 0.20
C LEU A 137 4.60 2.23 1.66
N LEU A 138 5.85 2.51 1.98
CA LEU A 138 6.30 3.05 3.25
C LEU A 138 7.31 4.17 3.00
N GLN A 139 7.19 5.28 3.71
CA GLN A 139 8.19 6.34 3.70
C GLN A 139 9.34 5.99 4.66
N LEU A 140 10.56 5.94 4.15
CA LEU A 140 11.79 5.70 4.92
C LEU A 140 12.25 7.00 5.60
N SER A 141 12.38 8.05 4.80
CA SER A 141 12.73 9.42 5.16
C SER A 141 12.15 10.38 4.12
N PRO A 142 12.27 11.69 4.26
CA PRO A 142 11.85 12.60 3.21
C PRO A 142 12.39 12.18 1.85
N ASN A 143 11.51 12.09 0.85
CA ASN A 143 11.81 11.69 -0.54
C ASN A 143 12.23 10.24 -0.78
N TYR A 144 12.41 9.43 0.26
CA TYR A 144 12.82 8.03 0.12
C TYR A 144 11.70 7.08 0.57
N PHE A 145 11.43 6.10 -0.28
CA PHE A 145 10.30 5.18 -0.11
C PHE A 145 10.73 3.74 -0.29
N ALA A 146 10.11 2.85 0.45
CA ALA A 146 10.13 1.42 0.20
C ALA A 146 8.77 0.96 -0.32
N LEU A 147 8.78 0.12 -1.34
CA LEU A 147 7.62 -0.56 -1.88
C LEU A 147 7.78 -2.06 -1.65
N SER A 148 6.91 -2.65 -0.84
CA SER A 148 6.75 -4.10 -0.78
C SER A 148 5.69 -4.54 -1.79
N ASN A 149 6.00 -5.58 -2.56
CA ASN A 149 5.07 -6.16 -3.51
C ASN A 149 5.36 -7.63 -3.78
N ARG A 150 4.32 -8.37 -4.16
CA ARG A 150 4.46 -9.67 -4.80
C ARG A 150 4.76 -9.48 -6.28
N GLY A 151 5.66 -10.30 -6.88
CA GLY A 151 5.97 -10.16 -8.30
C GLY A 151 6.72 -11.35 -8.88
N LEU A 152 6.81 -11.40 -10.22
CA LEU A 152 7.59 -12.40 -10.95
C LEU A 152 9.08 -12.00 -11.00
N ARG A 153 9.95 -13.00 -10.93
CA ARG A 153 11.38 -12.85 -11.15
C ARG A 153 11.69 -13.14 -12.61
N ASN A 154 12.06 -12.11 -13.37
CA ASN A 154 12.62 -12.16 -14.73
C ASN A 154 11.85 -12.91 -15.83
N HIS A 155 11.57 -12.18 -16.91
CA HIS A 155 10.95 -12.63 -18.14
C HIS A 155 11.80 -13.54 -19.03
N SER A 156 13.09 -13.74 -18.77
CA SER A 156 14.01 -14.20 -19.84
C SER A 156 14.43 -15.65 -19.77
N ASN A 157 14.05 -16.44 -18.74
CA ASN A 157 14.48 -17.84 -18.71
C ASN A 157 13.42 -18.78 -18.11
N ALA A 158 13.37 -19.99 -18.65
CA ALA A 158 12.53 -21.10 -18.24
C ALA A 158 12.54 -21.29 -16.71
N GLY A 159 11.38 -21.06 -16.07
CA GLY A 159 11.21 -21.12 -14.62
C GLY A 159 10.96 -19.75 -14.01
N ALA A 160 9.96 -19.01 -14.51
CA ALA A 160 9.47 -17.78 -13.88
C ALA A 160 9.15 -18.06 -12.40
N LYS A 161 9.89 -17.44 -11.50
CA LYS A 161 9.73 -17.62 -10.06
C LYS A 161 9.04 -16.40 -9.49
N TYR A 162 7.96 -16.62 -8.78
CA TYR A 162 7.33 -15.58 -7.98
C TYR A 162 8.21 -15.26 -6.77
N GLY A 163 8.05 -14.10 -6.22
CA GLY A 163 8.77 -13.69 -5.03
C GLY A 163 8.10 -12.49 -4.38
N ASN A 164 8.51 -12.23 -3.15
CA ASN A 164 8.21 -11.00 -2.45
C ASN A 164 9.40 -10.07 -2.51
N TRP A 165 9.14 -8.87 -2.96
CA TRP A 165 10.15 -7.86 -3.19
C TRP A 165 9.98 -6.69 -2.23
N ILE A 166 11.08 -6.16 -1.76
CA ILE A 166 11.18 -4.79 -1.28
C ILE A 166 12.04 -4.03 -2.27
N LYS A 167 11.54 -2.91 -2.77
CA LYS A 167 12.24 -2.02 -3.71
C LYS A 167 12.27 -0.63 -3.10
N THR A 168 13.39 0.06 -3.19
CA THR A 168 13.54 1.43 -2.68
C THR A 168 13.60 2.44 -3.81
N TYR A 169 13.03 3.60 -3.57
CA TYR A 169 12.92 4.69 -4.54
C TYR A 169 13.24 6.03 -3.91
N LYS A 170 13.83 6.90 -4.72
CA LYS A 170 13.91 8.34 -4.44
C LYS A 170 12.94 9.06 -5.36
N VAL A 171 12.17 9.99 -4.80
CA VAL A 171 11.27 10.90 -5.52
C VAL A 171 11.78 12.32 -5.30
N SER A 172 11.86 13.14 -6.34
CA SER A 172 12.20 14.57 -6.18
C SER A 172 11.07 15.33 -5.49
N ASP A 173 11.37 16.46 -4.84
CA ASP A 173 10.37 17.28 -4.12
C ASP A 173 9.21 17.69 -5.04
N ASP A 174 9.50 18.05 -6.28
CA ASP A 174 8.50 18.38 -7.29
C ASP A 174 7.77 17.17 -7.91
N GLY A 175 8.06 15.96 -7.46
CA GLY A 175 7.48 14.72 -7.99
C GLY A 175 7.89 14.36 -9.43
N ALA A 176 8.68 15.19 -10.11
CA ALA A 176 8.99 15.02 -11.54
C ALA A 176 9.96 13.85 -11.83
N THR A 177 10.71 13.41 -10.82
CA THR A 177 11.70 12.33 -10.97
C THR A 177 11.44 11.22 -9.96
N ILE A 178 11.35 9.98 -10.46
CA ILE A 178 11.27 8.75 -9.65
C ILE A 178 12.46 7.87 -10.06
N THR A 179 13.33 7.56 -9.10
CA THR A 179 14.54 6.75 -9.34
C THR A 179 14.53 5.53 -8.44
N ARG A 180 14.65 4.33 -9.01
CA ARG A 180 14.85 3.11 -8.22
C ARG A 180 16.30 3.07 -7.72
N ILE A 181 16.49 2.78 -6.42
CA ILE A 181 17.79 2.72 -5.77
C ILE A 181 18.26 1.28 -5.68
N THR A 182 17.53 0.43 -4.98
CA THR A 182 17.88 -0.98 -4.82
C THR A 182 16.66 -1.88 -4.73
N SER A 183 16.86 -3.19 -4.64
CA SER A 183 15.79 -4.16 -4.45
C SER A 183 16.29 -5.43 -3.78
N LEU A 184 15.46 -6.04 -2.95
CA LEU A 184 15.68 -7.33 -2.31
C LEU A 184 14.50 -8.26 -2.62
N ASN A 185 14.77 -9.46 -3.15
CA ASN A 185 13.81 -10.55 -3.11
C ASN A 185 13.99 -11.30 -1.79
N HIS A 186 13.07 -11.10 -0.87
CA HIS A 186 13.16 -11.68 0.48
C HIS A 186 12.38 -13.00 0.64
N ALA A 187 11.71 -13.46 -0.41
CA ALA A 187 11.05 -14.77 -0.47
C ALA A 187 11.15 -15.34 -1.88
N PRO A 188 12.35 -15.76 -2.30
CA PRO A 188 12.54 -16.39 -3.61
C PRO A 188 11.91 -17.77 -3.63
N SER A 189 10.96 -18.02 -4.51
CA SER A 189 10.29 -19.29 -4.61
C SER A 189 10.17 -19.85 -6.02
N SER A 190 9.98 -21.17 -6.06
CA SER A 190 9.65 -21.90 -7.28
C SER A 190 8.14 -22.00 -7.56
N ASN A 191 7.28 -21.68 -6.60
CA ASN A 191 5.83 -21.81 -6.69
C ASN A 191 5.12 -20.45 -6.77
N SER A 192 3.89 -20.42 -7.29
CA SER A 192 3.13 -19.21 -7.60
C SER A 192 2.42 -18.55 -6.40
N ASN A 193 2.54 -19.08 -5.19
CA ASN A 193 1.67 -18.74 -4.07
C ASN A 193 2.40 -18.00 -2.94
N TYR A 194 2.93 -16.79 -3.22
CA TYR A 194 3.71 -16.00 -2.28
C TYR A 194 3.21 -14.59 -2.12
N GLY A 195 3.31 -14.09 -0.87
CA GLY A 195 3.27 -12.67 -0.57
C GLY A 195 1.96 -11.96 -0.83
N TYR A 196 0.89 -12.59 -0.45
CA TYR A 196 -0.40 -11.95 -0.41
C TYR A 196 -0.49 -11.00 0.78
N TYR A 197 -1.24 -9.91 0.63
CA TYR A 197 -1.62 -9.00 1.73
C TYR A 197 -0.41 -8.46 2.50
N ASN A 198 0.55 -7.89 1.78
CA ASN A 198 1.70 -7.25 2.38
C ASN A 198 1.28 -6.06 3.24
N HIS A 199 1.72 -6.02 4.49
CA HIS A 199 1.59 -4.86 5.35
C HIS A 199 2.94 -4.49 5.94
N PHE A 200 3.38 -3.27 5.69
CA PHE A 200 4.72 -2.80 6.00
C PHE A 200 4.67 -1.67 7.02
N ALA A 201 5.40 -1.79 8.11
CA ALA A 201 5.44 -0.81 9.19
C ALA A 201 6.87 -0.42 9.56
N LYS A 202 7.06 0.83 9.94
CA LYS A 202 8.31 1.33 10.50
C LYS A 202 8.30 1.07 12.00
N LEU A 203 9.36 0.43 12.52
CA LEU A 203 9.55 0.15 13.95
C LEU A 203 10.39 1.21 14.63
N ASP A 204 11.48 1.62 13.95
CA ASP A 204 12.45 2.61 14.45
C ASP A 204 13.07 3.34 13.25
N SER A 205 14.14 4.11 13.44
CA SER A 205 14.80 4.93 12.42
C SER A 205 15.10 4.17 11.12
N ASP A 206 15.61 2.95 11.23
CA ASP A 206 16.02 2.08 10.11
C ASP A 206 15.50 0.65 10.21
N SER A 207 14.70 0.34 11.23
CA SER A 207 14.13 -0.98 11.48
C SER A 207 12.66 -1.03 11.04
N TYR A 208 12.30 -2.08 10.32
CA TYR A 208 10.99 -2.23 9.69
C TYR A 208 10.45 -3.64 9.87
N ALA A 209 9.14 -3.77 9.96
CA ALA A 209 8.42 -5.03 9.98
C ALA A 209 7.52 -5.17 8.75
N LEU A 210 7.55 -6.32 8.12
CA LEU A 210 6.66 -6.72 7.04
C LEU A 210 5.88 -7.96 7.43
N MET A 211 4.56 -7.84 7.46
CA MET A 211 3.66 -8.96 7.59
C MET A 211 3.15 -9.38 6.23
N THR A 212 3.15 -10.66 5.94
CA THR A 212 2.70 -11.22 4.67
C THR A 212 2.07 -12.58 4.88
N HIS A 213 1.11 -12.93 4.04
CA HIS A 213 0.56 -14.27 3.95
C HIS A 213 1.32 -15.04 2.86
N SER A 214 1.92 -16.16 3.20
CA SER A 214 2.84 -16.85 2.32
C SER A 214 2.62 -18.38 2.35
N TYR A 215 2.76 -18.99 1.19
CA TYR A 215 2.80 -20.43 1.03
C TYR A 215 4.16 -20.84 0.46
N ASP A 216 5.07 -21.30 1.30
CA ASP A 216 6.43 -21.68 0.91
C ASP A 216 6.87 -23.00 1.54
N SER A 217 7.35 -23.91 0.70
CA SER A 217 7.96 -25.16 1.17
C SER A 217 9.22 -24.92 2.02
N GLN A 218 9.95 -23.83 1.78
CA GLN A 218 11.16 -23.51 2.54
C GLN A 218 10.85 -22.68 3.79
N GLU A 219 9.97 -21.70 3.68
CA GLU A 219 9.60 -20.83 4.81
C GLU A 219 8.44 -21.38 5.63
N THR A 220 7.46 -22.05 5.01
CA THR A 220 6.20 -22.43 5.65
C THR A 220 5.92 -23.93 5.66
N GLY A 221 6.79 -24.77 5.06
CA GLY A 221 6.58 -26.22 5.01
C GLY A 221 5.41 -26.65 4.13
N SER A 222 5.19 -25.95 3.00
CA SER A 222 4.11 -26.21 2.04
C SER A 222 2.69 -25.97 2.56
N GLN A 223 2.53 -25.03 3.48
CA GLN A 223 1.25 -24.59 4.02
C GLN A 223 1.11 -23.08 3.95
N TRP A 224 -0.12 -22.57 3.93
CA TRP A 224 -0.39 -21.15 4.09
C TRP A 224 -0.11 -20.70 5.53
N LYS A 225 0.71 -19.69 5.69
CA LYS A 225 1.06 -19.16 7.02
C LYS A 225 1.17 -17.65 7.00
N GLY A 226 0.82 -17.05 8.12
CA GLY A 226 1.19 -15.66 8.42
C GLY A 226 2.68 -15.61 8.77
N VAL A 227 3.42 -14.76 8.10
CA VAL A 227 4.87 -14.57 8.27
C VAL A 227 5.16 -13.12 8.61
N LEU A 228 5.83 -12.90 9.72
CA LEU A 228 6.38 -11.61 10.12
C LEU A 228 7.88 -11.62 9.84
N LYS A 229 8.35 -10.64 9.08
CA LYS A 229 9.77 -10.45 8.79
C LYS A 229 10.21 -9.09 9.30
N THR A 230 11.45 -9.01 9.76
CA THR A 230 12.07 -7.73 10.10
C THR A 230 13.22 -7.42 9.16
N PHE A 231 13.42 -6.13 8.92
CA PHE A 231 14.43 -5.62 8.01
C PHE A 231 15.13 -4.41 8.60
N THR A 232 16.41 -4.27 8.28
CA THR A 232 17.11 -3.00 8.35
C THR A 232 17.16 -2.41 6.94
N ILE A 233 16.68 -1.18 6.77
CA ILE A 233 16.69 -0.46 5.49
C ILE A 233 17.31 0.91 5.74
N ALA A 234 18.37 1.23 5.01
CA ALA A 234 18.98 2.55 5.11
C ALA A 234 17.96 3.64 4.77
N GLN A 235 17.99 4.77 5.48
CA GLN A 235 17.03 5.87 5.28
C GLN A 235 17.08 6.48 3.88
N ASP A 236 18.23 6.41 3.20
CA ASP A 236 18.40 6.80 1.80
C ASP A 236 18.08 5.67 0.80
N GLY A 237 17.59 4.53 1.29
CA GLY A 237 17.21 3.38 0.49
C GLY A 237 18.37 2.60 -0.12
N SER A 238 19.64 2.91 0.19
CA SER A 238 20.82 2.32 -0.45
C SER A 238 21.03 0.84 -0.11
N SER A 239 20.51 0.37 1.02
CA SER A 239 20.64 -1.02 1.45
C SER A 239 19.35 -1.56 2.07
N ILE A 240 19.12 -2.86 1.88
CA ILE A 240 18.02 -3.62 2.47
C ILE A 240 18.60 -4.93 2.98
N LYS A 241 18.44 -5.22 4.27
CA LYS A 241 18.87 -6.47 4.90
C LYS A 241 17.70 -7.08 5.67
N GLN A 242 17.39 -8.35 5.40
CA GLN A 242 16.45 -9.11 6.22
C GLN A 242 17.16 -9.57 7.49
N GLU A 243 16.56 -9.30 8.64
CA GLU A 243 17.13 -9.64 9.95
C GLU A 243 16.53 -10.92 10.52
N SER A 244 15.20 -11.03 10.51
CA SER A 244 14.53 -12.20 11.06
C SER A 244 13.26 -12.57 10.31
N VAL A 245 12.79 -13.81 10.58
CA VAL A 245 11.54 -14.36 10.09
C VAL A 245 10.85 -15.10 11.22
N GLN A 246 9.59 -14.78 11.47
CA GLN A 246 8.75 -15.47 12.45
C GLN A 246 7.43 -15.87 11.80
N LYS A 247 7.07 -17.15 11.93
CA LYS A 247 5.74 -17.67 11.59
C LYS A 247 4.83 -17.48 12.79
N PHE A 248 3.60 -17.00 12.60
CA PHE A 248 2.74 -16.68 13.73
C PHE A 248 1.36 -17.37 13.70
N PHE A 249 0.96 -17.97 12.59
CA PHE A 249 -0.18 -18.89 12.57
C PHE A 249 -0.06 -19.93 11.46
N ASP A 250 -0.69 -21.07 11.69
CA ASP A 250 -0.85 -22.16 10.73
C ASP A 250 -2.33 -22.25 10.35
N GLU A 251 -2.67 -21.99 9.10
CA GLU A 251 -3.99 -22.33 8.59
C GLU A 251 -3.95 -23.73 8.00
N GLU A 252 -4.67 -24.65 8.61
CA GLU A 252 -4.92 -25.99 8.05
C GLU A 252 -6.00 -25.99 6.97
N GLN A 253 -6.62 -24.84 6.68
CA GLN A 253 -7.74 -24.75 5.75
C GLN A 253 -7.31 -24.26 4.36
N SER A 254 -7.65 -25.07 3.37
CA SER A 254 -7.63 -24.77 1.94
C SER A 254 -8.76 -23.79 1.56
N GLY A 255 -8.69 -22.55 2.02
CA GLY A 255 -9.63 -21.50 1.67
C GLY A 255 -8.94 -20.36 0.95
N SER A 256 -9.43 -20.01 -0.24
CA SER A 256 -8.90 -18.92 -1.07
C SER A 256 -9.27 -17.52 -0.59
N ASP A 257 -9.93 -17.40 0.53
CA ASP A 257 -10.38 -16.13 1.09
C ASP A 257 -9.44 -15.71 2.22
N GLY A 258 -8.23 -15.27 1.81
CA GLY A 258 -7.24 -14.74 2.73
C GLY A 258 -7.74 -13.45 3.36
N ASP A 259 -8.00 -13.50 4.64
CA ASP A 259 -8.29 -12.31 5.44
C ASP A 259 -7.12 -11.34 5.37
N GLN A 260 -7.43 -10.06 5.17
CA GLN A 260 -6.42 -9.01 5.17
C GLN A 260 -5.81 -8.92 6.56
N THR A 261 -4.51 -9.14 6.65
CA THR A 261 -3.77 -8.96 7.89
C THR A 261 -3.17 -7.56 7.95
N TYR A 262 -3.31 -6.89 9.09
CA TYR A 262 -2.77 -5.55 9.31
C TYR A 262 -1.75 -5.60 10.44
N LEU A 263 -0.66 -4.87 10.27
CA LEU A 263 0.34 -4.65 11.31
C LEU A 263 0.10 -3.26 11.91
N LEU A 264 -0.25 -3.21 13.19
CA LEU A 264 -0.34 -1.97 13.94
C LEU A 264 0.85 -1.89 14.89
N LEU A 265 1.62 -0.82 14.79
CA LEU A 265 2.65 -0.52 15.78
C LEU A 265 1.96 0.05 17.02
N VAL A 266 2.03 -0.69 18.12
CA VAL A 266 1.62 -0.19 19.45
C VAL A 266 2.88 0.32 20.13
N ASN A 267 2.97 1.63 20.35
CA ASN A 267 4.08 2.20 21.08
C ASN A 267 3.92 1.85 22.57
N SER A 268 4.93 1.23 23.17
CA SER A 268 4.91 0.77 24.57
C SER A 268 5.19 1.89 25.59
N ASP A 269 5.42 3.12 25.12
CA ASP A 269 5.79 4.25 25.98
C ASP A 269 4.57 5.12 26.33
N ASN A 270 3.59 4.52 27.03
CA ASN A 270 2.61 5.23 27.85
C ASN A 270 2.07 4.29 28.93
#